data_0e10a342ac8990427dd01d1b400bbec2
#
_entry.id   0e10a342ac8990427dd01d1b400bbec2
#
_cell.length_a   1.000
_cell.length_b   1.000
_cell.length_c   1.000
_cell.angle_alpha   90.00
_cell.angle_beta   90.00
_cell.angle_gamma   90.00
#
_symmetry.space_group_name_H-M   'P 1'
#
loop_
_entity.id
_entity.type
_entity.pdbx_description
1 polymer ?
#
loop_
_entity_poly.entity_id
_entity_poly.type
_entity_poly.pdbx_seq_one_letter_code
_entity_poly.pdbx_strand_id
1 'polypeptide(L)'
;MTETRLWSNPDFVKLWAGQTVSKFGTHITNAAMAGVAVIVLQATPAQMGWLGALAGLPILLVSLFAGVWVDRLRRRPILIAADLGRGFILLSIPLAALGGFLEMPQLYAVALLVGVLTVLYNVADQSYLPTVVTRNKLVEANARIGASDSLAEVAGPSLAGILMQWLGAPYAIFVDVGTYLFSAASLLLIRRREPAPETHARPNIWREILEGLSIVMRHPILRALMATTATHRFFGNFIGTIYWLFLVRDLGLSPAIVGISIGVGGVGALIGTLIAERLTLRFGVGRSIIGSLVVVPMFSGFLLLPITTWSSSVVAGVIFAVQLIGDIFWSIFFINVISLRQAVIPSQILGRASASLDFVGEGAAPIGALVGGMIATLIGARWTWLLGAVGILAGSLWLIFSPVRRLHSYQPSELSPDLD
;
A
#
# COMPACT_ATOMS: atom_id res chain seq x y z
N MET A 1 -40.93 1.74 -6.74
CA MET A 1 -39.86 0.70 -6.86
C MET A 1 -39.18 0.62 -5.52
N THR A 2 -39.40 -0.45 -4.75
CA THR A 2 -38.78 -0.67 -3.45
C THR A 2 -37.26 -0.67 -3.62
N GLU A 3 -36.57 0.29 -3.00
CA GLU A 3 -35.11 0.29 -2.93
C GLU A 3 -34.66 -0.97 -2.21
N THR A 4 -34.27 -1.98 -2.97
CA THR A 4 -33.74 -3.21 -2.39
C THR A 4 -32.45 -2.85 -1.66
N ARG A 5 -32.40 -3.16 -0.35
CA ARG A 5 -31.20 -2.93 0.47
C ARG A 5 -30.02 -3.68 -0.16
N LEU A 6 -28.84 -3.09 -0.17
CA LEU A 6 -27.63 -3.70 -0.74
C LEU A 6 -27.39 -5.13 -0.20
N TRP A 7 -27.62 -5.33 1.11
CA TRP A 7 -27.49 -6.62 1.80
C TRP A 7 -28.52 -7.67 1.38
N SER A 8 -29.61 -7.29 0.71
CA SER A 8 -30.54 -8.26 0.15
C SER A 8 -30.11 -8.80 -1.23
N ASN A 9 -29.00 -8.29 -1.79
CA ASN A 9 -28.40 -8.83 -2.99
C ASN A 9 -27.39 -9.95 -2.62
N PRO A 10 -27.75 -11.23 -2.80
CA PRO A 10 -26.90 -12.36 -2.37
C PRO A 10 -25.58 -12.43 -3.14
N ASP A 11 -25.51 -11.92 -4.38
CA ASP A 11 -24.29 -11.93 -5.17
C ASP A 11 -23.32 -10.85 -4.69
N PHE A 12 -23.83 -9.69 -4.24
CA PHE A 12 -22.99 -8.70 -3.57
C PHE A 12 -22.43 -9.20 -2.24
N VAL A 13 -23.26 -9.86 -1.42
CA VAL A 13 -22.80 -10.39 -0.13
C VAL A 13 -21.67 -11.42 -0.31
N LYS A 14 -21.78 -12.30 -1.31
CA LYS A 14 -20.72 -13.27 -1.63
C LYS A 14 -19.43 -12.56 -2.09
N LEU A 15 -19.55 -11.59 -2.99
CA LEU A 15 -18.41 -10.80 -3.45
C LEU A 15 -17.73 -10.08 -2.28
N TRP A 16 -18.50 -9.36 -1.49
CA TRP A 16 -18.00 -8.61 -0.33
C TRP A 16 -17.35 -9.52 0.72
N ALA A 17 -17.96 -10.65 1.04
CA ALA A 17 -17.41 -11.61 2.02
C ALA A 17 -16.09 -12.22 1.50
N GLY A 18 -16.06 -12.66 0.24
CA GLY A 18 -14.84 -13.19 -0.39
C GLY A 18 -13.70 -12.18 -0.36
N GLN A 19 -13.97 -10.95 -0.81
CA GLN A 19 -12.97 -9.87 -0.81
C GLN A 19 -12.50 -9.51 0.60
N THR A 20 -13.42 -9.35 1.55
CA THR A 20 -13.07 -9.03 2.94
C THR A 20 -12.12 -10.07 3.53
N VAL A 21 -12.47 -11.34 3.43
CA VAL A 21 -11.63 -12.43 3.96
C VAL A 21 -10.28 -12.48 3.26
N SER A 22 -10.25 -12.34 1.93
CA SER A 22 -9.01 -12.34 1.14
C SER A 22 -8.10 -11.14 1.47
N LYS A 23 -8.66 -9.96 1.75
CA LYS A 23 -7.88 -8.77 2.18
C LYS A 23 -7.16 -9.00 3.51
N PHE A 24 -7.84 -9.57 4.50
CA PHE A 24 -7.19 -9.97 5.76
C PHE A 24 -6.04 -10.95 5.51
N GLY A 25 -6.26 -11.98 4.69
CA GLY A 25 -5.22 -12.93 4.32
C GLY A 25 -4.02 -12.27 3.66
N THR A 26 -4.25 -11.37 2.71
CA THR A 26 -3.18 -10.62 2.02
C THR A 26 -2.32 -9.82 3.00
N HIS A 27 -2.93 -9.11 3.97
CA HIS A 27 -2.17 -8.37 4.98
C HIS A 27 -1.40 -9.31 5.91
N ILE A 28 -1.97 -10.49 6.23
CA ILE A 28 -1.27 -11.54 6.99
C ILE A 28 -0.05 -12.02 6.21
N THR A 29 -0.19 -12.36 4.94
CA THR A 29 0.90 -12.85 4.10
C THR A 29 2.00 -11.80 3.93
N ASN A 30 1.66 -10.53 3.71
CA ASN A 30 2.67 -9.47 3.56
C ASN A 30 3.58 -9.38 4.80
N ALA A 31 3.02 -9.45 6.00
CA ALA A 31 3.79 -9.46 7.23
C ALA A 31 4.53 -10.80 7.44
N ALA A 32 3.87 -11.94 7.15
CA ALA A 32 4.44 -13.26 7.30
C ALA A 32 5.63 -13.51 6.35
N MET A 33 5.60 -13.01 5.13
CA MET A 33 6.71 -13.09 4.17
C MET A 33 7.97 -12.41 4.73
N ALA A 34 7.84 -11.22 5.31
CA ALA A 34 8.93 -10.54 5.99
C ALA A 34 9.40 -11.33 7.23
N GLY A 35 8.45 -11.87 8.01
CA GLY A 35 8.74 -12.74 9.15
C GLY A 35 9.49 -14.01 8.75
N VAL A 36 9.08 -14.70 7.69
CA VAL A 36 9.80 -15.88 7.14
C VAL A 36 11.22 -15.53 6.77
N ALA A 37 11.41 -14.44 6.01
CA ALA A 37 12.74 -14.00 5.60
C ALA A 37 13.64 -13.69 6.80
N VAL A 38 13.14 -12.94 7.80
CA VAL A 38 13.94 -12.48 8.93
C VAL A 38 14.15 -13.57 9.97
N ILE A 39 13.10 -14.32 10.34
CA ILE A 39 13.12 -15.24 11.48
C ILE A 39 13.65 -16.62 11.08
N VAL A 40 13.14 -17.14 9.94
CA VAL A 40 13.44 -18.52 9.51
C VAL A 40 14.69 -18.55 8.65
N LEU A 41 14.76 -17.71 7.60
CA LEU A 41 15.84 -17.73 6.63
C LEU A 41 17.02 -16.84 7.00
N GLN A 42 16.90 -16.09 8.11
CA GLN A 42 17.98 -15.21 8.59
C GLN A 42 18.49 -14.27 7.47
N ALA A 43 17.57 -13.75 6.66
CA ALA A 43 17.88 -12.94 5.48
C ALA A 43 18.76 -11.74 5.82
N THR A 44 19.71 -11.43 4.97
CA THR A 44 20.52 -10.22 5.06
C THR A 44 19.69 -8.99 4.70
N PRO A 45 20.11 -7.76 5.07
CA PRO A 45 19.41 -6.55 4.65
C PRO A 45 19.30 -6.42 3.12
N ALA A 46 20.33 -6.80 2.36
CA ALA A 46 20.29 -6.82 0.90
C ALA A 46 19.23 -7.80 0.36
N GLN A 47 19.10 -8.97 0.97
CA GLN A 47 18.07 -9.94 0.61
C GLN A 47 16.66 -9.41 0.89
N MET A 48 16.47 -8.68 1.98
CA MET A 48 15.21 -7.98 2.25
C MET A 48 14.93 -6.90 1.20
N GLY A 49 15.97 -6.18 0.75
CA GLY A 49 15.87 -5.21 -0.35
C GLY A 49 15.40 -5.85 -1.65
N TRP A 50 15.94 -6.98 -2.03
CA TRP A 50 15.50 -7.75 -3.20
C TRP A 50 14.06 -8.24 -3.04
N LEU A 51 13.68 -8.73 -1.86
CA LEU A 51 12.30 -9.18 -1.60
C LEU A 51 11.30 -8.03 -1.78
N GLY A 52 11.58 -6.86 -1.19
CA GLY A 52 10.74 -5.68 -1.34
C GLY A 52 10.66 -5.15 -2.78
N ALA A 53 11.80 -5.15 -3.49
CA ALA A 53 11.86 -4.73 -4.89
C ALA A 53 11.03 -5.66 -5.78
N LEU A 54 11.17 -6.98 -5.64
CA LEU A 54 10.44 -7.96 -6.42
C LEU A 54 8.94 -8.00 -6.09
N ALA A 55 8.55 -7.72 -4.86
CA ALA A 55 7.14 -7.57 -4.47
C ALA A 55 6.49 -6.33 -5.11
N GLY A 56 7.22 -5.22 -5.24
CA GLY A 56 6.71 -3.97 -5.83
C GLY A 56 6.82 -3.90 -7.36
N LEU A 57 7.73 -4.64 -7.96
CA LEU A 57 8.00 -4.60 -9.41
C LEU A 57 6.78 -4.90 -10.30
N PRO A 58 5.87 -5.85 -9.95
CA PRO A 58 4.68 -6.14 -10.74
C PRO A 58 3.76 -4.93 -10.93
N ILE A 59 3.64 -4.04 -9.97
CA ILE A 59 2.83 -2.82 -10.09
C ILE A 59 3.33 -1.99 -11.27
N LEU A 60 4.65 -1.84 -11.43
CA LEU A 60 5.24 -1.07 -12.51
C LEU A 60 5.09 -1.72 -13.87
N LEU A 61 5.40 -3.02 -13.93
CA LEU A 61 5.51 -3.72 -15.22
C LEU A 61 4.16 -4.21 -15.74
N VAL A 62 3.27 -4.65 -14.84
CA VAL A 62 2.05 -5.37 -15.22
C VAL A 62 0.84 -4.44 -15.25
N SER A 63 0.75 -3.41 -14.38
CA SER A 63 -0.44 -2.54 -14.29
C SER A 63 -0.79 -1.87 -15.62
N LEU A 64 0.22 -1.49 -16.40
CA LEU A 64 0.06 -0.86 -17.71
C LEU A 64 -0.62 -1.78 -18.74
N PHE A 65 -0.33 -3.08 -18.69
CA PHE A 65 -0.86 -4.07 -19.61
C PHE A 65 -2.12 -4.75 -19.06
N ALA A 66 -2.24 -4.83 -17.73
CA ALA A 66 -3.34 -5.51 -17.06
C ALA A 66 -4.70 -4.94 -17.46
N GLY A 67 -4.83 -3.61 -17.58
CA GLY A 67 -6.06 -2.96 -18.02
C GLY A 67 -6.51 -3.47 -19.39
N VAL A 68 -5.59 -3.49 -20.35
CA VAL A 68 -5.89 -3.94 -21.73
C VAL A 68 -6.28 -5.42 -21.78
N TRP A 69 -5.66 -6.25 -20.94
CA TRP A 69 -5.98 -7.70 -20.91
C TRP A 69 -7.32 -7.94 -20.23
N VAL A 70 -7.58 -7.28 -19.11
CA VAL A 70 -8.81 -7.43 -18.33
C VAL A 70 -10.02 -6.94 -19.14
N ASP A 71 -9.89 -5.85 -19.90
CA ASP A 71 -10.99 -5.32 -20.72
C ASP A 71 -11.43 -6.28 -21.86
N ARG A 72 -10.55 -7.17 -22.29
CA ARG A 72 -10.82 -8.16 -23.36
C ARG A 72 -11.37 -9.48 -22.84
N LEU A 73 -11.29 -9.71 -21.56
CA LEU A 73 -11.65 -10.98 -20.94
C LEU A 73 -12.81 -10.78 -19.96
N ARG A 74 -13.51 -11.86 -19.66
CA ARG A 74 -14.47 -11.85 -18.57
C ARG A 74 -13.73 -11.72 -17.24
N ARG A 75 -14.16 -10.80 -16.38
CA ARG A 75 -13.47 -10.43 -15.13
C ARG A 75 -13.54 -11.55 -14.09
N ARG A 76 -14.71 -12.20 -13.95
CA ARG A 76 -14.91 -13.27 -12.96
C ARG A 76 -13.94 -14.45 -13.12
N PRO A 77 -13.68 -15.03 -14.30
CA PRO A 77 -12.64 -16.05 -14.47
C PRO A 77 -11.24 -15.56 -14.09
N ILE A 78 -10.90 -14.28 -14.37
CA ILE A 78 -9.60 -13.71 -13.99
C ILE A 78 -9.48 -13.66 -12.47
N LEU A 79 -10.51 -13.19 -11.76
CA LEU A 79 -10.54 -13.13 -10.29
C LEU A 79 -10.34 -14.51 -9.67
N ILE A 80 -11.08 -15.52 -10.16
CA ILE A 80 -10.97 -16.90 -9.66
C ILE A 80 -9.59 -17.49 -9.95
N ALA A 81 -9.07 -17.31 -11.18
CA ALA A 81 -7.75 -17.81 -11.55
C ALA A 81 -6.62 -17.13 -10.75
N ALA A 82 -6.76 -15.82 -10.48
CA ALA A 82 -5.80 -15.09 -9.66
C ALA A 82 -5.81 -15.56 -8.20
N ASP A 83 -7.00 -15.77 -7.60
CA ASP A 83 -7.12 -16.30 -6.24
C ASP A 83 -6.53 -17.70 -6.12
N LEU A 84 -6.93 -18.63 -6.99
CA LEU A 84 -6.40 -19.99 -6.99
C LEU A 84 -4.89 -20.02 -7.26
N GLY A 85 -4.40 -19.21 -8.20
CA GLY A 85 -2.98 -19.07 -8.50
C GLY A 85 -2.18 -18.55 -7.32
N ARG A 86 -2.65 -17.48 -6.66
CA ARG A 86 -2.00 -16.94 -5.46
C ARG A 86 -1.98 -17.97 -4.34
N GLY A 87 -3.12 -18.63 -4.07
CA GLY A 87 -3.21 -19.69 -3.07
C GLY A 87 -2.24 -20.83 -3.35
N PHE A 88 -2.16 -21.31 -4.60
CA PHE A 88 -1.25 -22.38 -5.01
C PHE A 88 0.23 -22.00 -4.87
N ILE A 89 0.59 -20.77 -5.30
CA ILE A 89 1.97 -20.27 -5.21
C ILE A 89 2.38 -20.11 -3.75
N LEU A 90 1.52 -19.49 -2.91
CA LEU A 90 1.80 -19.28 -1.49
C LEU A 90 1.91 -20.59 -0.72
N LEU A 91 1.13 -21.62 -1.08
CA LEU A 91 1.19 -22.94 -0.48
C LEU A 91 2.59 -23.57 -0.56
N SER A 92 3.37 -23.20 -1.56
CA SER A 92 4.76 -23.68 -1.74
C SER A 92 5.66 -23.32 -0.54
N ILE A 93 5.41 -22.18 0.15
CA ILE A 93 6.26 -21.73 1.28
C ILE A 93 6.13 -22.65 2.50
N PRO A 94 4.93 -22.87 3.07
CA PRO A 94 4.80 -23.77 4.21
C PRO A 94 5.16 -25.22 3.87
N LEU A 95 4.92 -25.70 2.64
CA LEU A 95 5.33 -27.03 2.22
C LEU A 95 6.86 -27.15 2.13
N ALA A 96 7.55 -26.16 1.59
CA ALA A 96 9.03 -26.14 1.56
C ALA A 96 9.62 -26.05 2.98
N ALA A 97 8.96 -25.28 3.88
CA ALA A 97 9.37 -25.20 5.27
C ALA A 97 9.23 -26.57 5.98
N LEU A 98 8.13 -27.31 5.74
CA LEU A 98 7.95 -28.68 6.25
C LEU A 98 9.00 -29.64 5.70
N GLY A 99 9.38 -29.48 4.43
CA GLY A 99 10.43 -30.29 3.78
C GLY A 99 11.84 -29.88 4.14
N GLY A 100 12.05 -28.77 4.83
CA GLY A 100 13.38 -28.29 5.22
C GLY A 100 14.22 -27.70 4.08
N PHE A 101 13.61 -27.37 2.92
CA PHE A 101 14.29 -26.81 1.74
C PHE A 101 13.84 -25.38 1.37
N LEU A 102 13.22 -24.67 2.31
CA LEU A 102 12.82 -23.29 2.08
C LEU A 102 14.04 -22.38 1.98
N GLU A 103 14.13 -21.60 0.90
CA GLU A 103 15.25 -20.69 0.63
C GLU A 103 14.78 -19.33 0.13
N MET A 104 15.65 -18.30 0.21
CA MET A 104 15.33 -16.93 -0.26
C MET A 104 14.93 -16.83 -1.74
N PRO A 105 15.55 -17.55 -2.70
CA PRO A 105 15.13 -17.52 -4.10
C PRO A 105 13.66 -17.90 -4.30
N GLN A 106 13.14 -18.84 -3.50
CA GLN A 106 11.74 -19.23 -3.54
C GLN A 106 10.84 -18.08 -3.08
N LEU A 107 11.21 -17.36 -2.00
CA LEU A 107 10.45 -16.18 -1.55
C LEU A 107 10.42 -15.09 -2.62
N TYR A 108 11.52 -14.88 -3.33
CA TYR A 108 11.60 -13.93 -4.44
C TYR A 108 10.64 -14.30 -5.59
N ALA A 109 10.66 -15.57 -5.99
CA ALA A 109 9.75 -16.05 -7.02
C ALA A 109 8.28 -15.93 -6.61
N VAL A 110 7.97 -16.30 -5.35
CA VAL A 110 6.61 -16.18 -4.81
C VAL A 110 6.17 -14.71 -4.75
N ALA A 111 7.01 -13.80 -4.24
CA ALA A 111 6.69 -12.37 -4.15
C ALA A 111 6.38 -11.78 -5.53
N LEU A 112 7.20 -12.09 -6.54
CA LEU A 112 7.00 -11.62 -7.91
C LEU A 112 5.72 -12.19 -8.53
N LEU A 113 5.51 -13.50 -8.45
CA LEU A 113 4.37 -14.16 -9.09
C LEU A 113 3.04 -13.80 -8.42
N VAL A 114 3.00 -13.79 -7.08
CA VAL A 114 1.82 -13.33 -6.32
C VAL A 114 1.53 -11.87 -6.60
N GLY A 115 2.56 -11.03 -6.70
CA GLY A 115 2.43 -9.63 -7.08
C GLY A 115 1.79 -9.45 -8.46
N VAL A 116 2.22 -10.21 -9.48
CA VAL A 116 1.61 -10.20 -10.83
C VAL A 116 0.12 -10.54 -10.76
N LEU A 117 -0.22 -11.64 -10.08
CA LEU A 117 -1.62 -12.07 -9.94
C LEU A 117 -2.45 -11.07 -9.15
N THR A 118 -1.85 -10.40 -8.16
CA THR A 118 -2.53 -9.36 -7.37
C THR A 118 -2.85 -8.13 -8.22
N VAL A 119 -1.95 -7.70 -9.10
CA VAL A 119 -2.24 -6.60 -10.03
C VAL A 119 -3.39 -6.95 -10.97
N LEU A 120 -3.38 -8.16 -11.56
CA LEU A 120 -4.47 -8.63 -12.43
C LEU A 120 -5.80 -8.71 -11.68
N TYR A 121 -5.77 -9.21 -10.44
CA TYR A 121 -6.94 -9.27 -9.58
C TYR A 121 -7.52 -7.88 -9.32
N ASN A 122 -6.69 -6.93 -8.89
CA ASN A 122 -7.14 -5.58 -8.52
C ASN A 122 -7.77 -4.84 -9.70
N VAL A 123 -7.20 -4.96 -10.89
CA VAL A 123 -7.76 -4.36 -12.12
C VAL A 123 -9.10 -5.01 -12.50
N ALA A 124 -9.19 -6.34 -12.43
CA ALA A 124 -10.43 -7.06 -12.71
C ALA A 124 -11.52 -6.73 -11.68
N ASP A 125 -11.17 -6.62 -10.41
CA ASP A 125 -12.08 -6.36 -9.30
C ASP A 125 -12.78 -5.01 -9.41
N GLN A 126 -12.02 -3.95 -9.69
CA GLN A 126 -12.58 -2.61 -9.92
C GLN A 126 -13.61 -2.59 -11.06
N SER A 127 -13.39 -3.40 -12.09
CA SER A 127 -14.27 -3.50 -13.24
C SER A 127 -15.43 -4.48 -13.03
N TYR A 128 -15.36 -5.38 -12.04
CA TYR A 128 -16.38 -6.42 -11.79
C TYR A 128 -17.52 -5.94 -10.90
N LEU A 129 -17.26 -5.09 -9.90
CA LEU A 129 -18.30 -4.59 -8.98
C LEU A 129 -19.53 -3.99 -9.67
N PRO A 130 -19.41 -3.15 -10.75
CA PRO A 130 -20.57 -2.61 -11.46
C PRO A 130 -21.43 -3.67 -12.16
N THR A 131 -20.93 -4.89 -12.35
CA THR A 131 -21.72 -6.00 -12.92
C THR A 131 -22.59 -6.68 -11.87
N VAL A 132 -22.23 -6.59 -10.59
CA VAL A 132 -22.91 -7.24 -9.47
C VAL A 132 -23.98 -6.34 -8.85
N VAL A 133 -23.71 -5.03 -8.77
CA VAL A 133 -24.63 -4.05 -8.18
C VAL A 133 -25.16 -3.06 -9.21
N THR A 134 -26.29 -2.41 -8.92
CA THR A 134 -26.84 -1.36 -9.75
C THR A 134 -26.08 -0.04 -9.56
N ARG A 135 -26.08 0.84 -10.57
CA ARG A 135 -25.29 2.09 -10.56
C ARG A 135 -25.59 2.99 -9.35
N ASN A 136 -26.86 3.07 -8.91
CA ASN A 136 -27.25 3.85 -7.74
C ASN A 136 -26.76 3.29 -6.41
N LYS A 137 -26.29 2.04 -6.37
CA LYS A 137 -25.75 1.36 -5.18
C LYS A 137 -24.21 1.26 -5.18
N LEU A 138 -23.52 1.71 -6.23
CA LEU A 138 -22.07 1.64 -6.33
C LEU A 138 -21.36 2.40 -5.21
N VAL A 139 -21.85 3.60 -4.85
CA VAL A 139 -21.24 4.38 -3.77
C VAL A 139 -21.34 3.65 -2.44
N GLU A 140 -22.52 3.09 -2.13
CA GLU A 140 -22.73 2.30 -0.91
C GLU A 140 -21.86 1.04 -0.90
N ALA A 141 -21.78 0.32 -2.03
CA ALA A 141 -20.97 -0.89 -2.16
C ALA A 141 -19.47 -0.60 -1.99
N ASN A 142 -18.94 0.42 -2.68
CA ASN A 142 -17.55 0.84 -2.52
C ASN A 142 -17.23 1.28 -1.08
N ALA A 143 -18.14 1.98 -0.41
CA ALA A 143 -17.97 2.38 0.98
C ALA A 143 -17.86 1.16 1.91
N ARG A 144 -18.66 0.09 1.68
CA ARG A 144 -18.60 -1.15 2.47
C ARG A 144 -17.31 -1.93 2.24
N ILE A 145 -16.91 -2.07 0.98
CA ILE A 145 -15.65 -2.74 0.61
C ILE A 145 -14.46 -1.96 1.19
N GLY A 146 -14.43 -0.63 1.03
CA GLY A 146 -13.38 0.21 1.58
C GLY A 146 -13.29 0.17 3.10
N ALA A 147 -14.43 0.13 3.81
CA ALA A 147 -14.42 -0.04 5.27
C ALA A 147 -13.83 -1.38 5.70
N SER A 148 -14.14 -2.47 4.97
CA SER A 148 -13.54 -3.79 5.23
C SER A 148 -12.05 -3.81 4.93
N ASP A 149 -11.61 -3.14 3.86
CA ASP A 149 -10.20 -3.03 3.50
C ASP A 149 -9.40 -2.27 4.56
N SER A 150 -9.92 -1.13 5.02
CA SER A 150 -9.33 -0.36 6.13
C SER A 150 -9.24 -1.19 7.43
N LEU A 151 -10.27 -2.00 7.73
CA LEU A 151 -10.22 -2.88 8.89
C LEU A 151 -9.16 -3.97 8.73
N ALA A 152 -9.02 -4.54 7.54
CA ALA A 152 -8.01 -5.55 7.24
C ALA A 152 -6.59 -4.95 7.30
N GLU A 153 -6.40 -3.71 6.86
CA GLU A 153 -5.13 -2.98 6.94
C GLU A 153 -4.69 -2.75 8.39
N VAL A 154 -5.64 -2.41 9.27
CA VAL A 154 -5.37 -2.19 10.71
C VAL A 154 -5.15 -3.51 11.46
N ALA A 155 -6.04 -4.47 11.29
CA ALA A 155 -6.05 -5.69 12.09
C ALA A 155 -5.17 -6.81 11.49
N GLY A 156 -4.99 -6.85 10.17
CA GLY A 156 -4.24 -7.90 9.48
C GLY A 156 -2.80 -8.09 9.96
N PRO A 157 -1.97 -7.04 10.03
CA PRO A 157 -0.60 -7.15 10.54
C PRO A 157 -0.53 -7.61 12.01
N SER A 158 -1.46 -7.17 12.84
CA SER A 158 -1.56 -7.61 14.24
C SER A 158 -1.88 -9.11 14.32
N LEU A 159 -2.87 -9.56 13.54
CA LEU A 159 -3.21 -10.98 13.42
C LEU A 159 -2.03 -11.79 12.88
N ALA A 160 -1.33 -11.27 11.88
CA ALA A 160 -0.14 -11.92 11.34
C ALA A 160 0.93 -12.13 12.41
N GLY A 161 1.25 -11.10 13.20
CA GLY A 161 2.23 -11.18 14.28
C GLY A 161 1.85 -12.24 15.33
N ILE A 162 0.59 -12.29 15.73
CA ILE A 162 0.06 -13.29 16.67
C ILE A 162 0.14 -14.69 16.06
N LEU A 163 -0.32 -14.87 14.82
CA LEU A 163 -0.27 -16.15 14.12
C LEU A 163 1.17 -16.65 13.95
N MET A 164 2.10 -15.77 13.59
CA MET A 164 3.52 -16.11 13.49
C MET A 164 4.11 -16.56 14.83
N GLN A 165 3.67 -15.96 15.93
CA GLN A 165 4.16 -16.33 17.27
C GLN A 165 3.62 -17.71 17.70
N TRP A 166 2.40 -18.08 17.32
CA TRP A 166 1.78 -19.34 17.72
C TRP A 166 2.08 -20.50 16.78
N LEU A 167 2.02 -20.24 15.47
CA LEU A 167 2.15 -21.27 14.44
C LEU A 167 3.56 -21.34 13.84
N GLY A 168 4.31 -20.21 13.93
CA GLY A 168 5.52 -19.99 13.16
C GLY A 168 5.24 -19.24 11.85
N ALA A 169 6.22 -18.45 11.39
CA ALA A 169 6.05 -17.54 10.26
C ALA A 169 5.63 -18.24 8.93
N PRO A 170 6.22 -19.37 8.52
CA PRO A 170 5.80 -20.06 7.29
C PRO A 170 4.35 -20.58 7.37
N TYR A 171 3.93 -21.04 8.55
CA TYR A 171 2.61 -21.67 8.70
C TYR A 171 1.48 -20.65 8.85
N ALA A 172 1.77 -19.42 9.25
CA ALA A 172 0.80 -18.32 9.22
C ALA A 172 0.26 -18.07 7.79
N ILE A 173 1.06 -18.39 6.76
CA ILE A 173 0.67 -18.26 5.34
C ILE A 173 -0.45 -19.24 4.96
N PHE A 174 -0.62 -20.39 5.64
CA PHE A 174 -1.75 -21.29 5.40
C PHE A 174 -3.10 -20.59 5.58
N VAL A 175 -3.17 -19.62 6.50
CA VAL A 175 -4.41 -18.87 6.71
C VAL A 175 -4.80 -18.14 5.44
N ASP A 176 -3.84 -17.48 4.77
CA ASP A 176 -4.11 -16.75 3.53
C ASP A 176 -4.43 -17.69 2.36
N VAL A 177 -3.77 -18.83 2.26
CA VAL A 177 -4.16 -19.87 1.28
C VAL A 177 -5.63 -20.21 1.45
N GLY A 178 -6.09 -20.40 2.70
CA GLY A 178 -7.51 -20.65 3.01
C GLY A 178 -8.42 -19.48 2.60
N THR A 179 -7.96 -18.24 2.81
CA THR A 179 -8.73 -17.04 2.43
C THR A 179 -8.90 -16.89 0.91
N TYR A 180 -7.87 -17.19 0.13
CA TYR A 180 -7.98 -17.21 -1.33
C TYR A 180 -8.91 -18.31 -1.85
N LEU A 181 -8.86 -19.50 -1.26
CA LEU A 181 -9.80 -20.56 -1.59
C LEU A 181 -11.25 -20.18 -1.26
N PHE A 182 -11.47 -19.53 -0.11
CA PHE A 182 -12.78 -19.00 0.27
C PHE A 182 -13.26 -17.92 -0.72
N SER A 183 -12.39 -17.00 -1.12
CA SER A 183 -12.70 -15.96 -2.10
C SER A 183 -13.06 -16.57 -3.46
N ALA A 184 -12.25 -17.49 -3.96
CA ALA A 184 -12.53 -18.21 -5.22
C ALA A 184 -13.87 -18.96 -5.17
N ALA A 185 -14.15 -19.64 -4.06
CA ALA A 185 -15.43 -20.34 -3.86
C ALA A 185 -16.61 -19.35 -3.83
N SER A 186 -16.46 -18.23 -3.13
CA SER A 186 -17.45 -17.15 -3.08
C SER A 186 -17.76 -16.59 -4.48
N LEU A 187 -16.74 -16.37 -5.29
CA LEU A 187 -16.86 -15.93 -6.68
C LEU A 187 -17.56 -16.99 -7.54
N LEU A 188 -17.27 -18.29 -7.35
CA LEU A 188 -17.92 -19.39 -8.06
C LEU A 188 -19.41 -19.50 -7.72
N LEU A 189 -19.83 -19.05 -6.56
CA LEU A 189 -21.23 -19.07 -6.12
C LEU A 189 -22.05 -17.88 -6.62
N ILE A 190 -21.45 -16.87 -7.21
CA ILE A 190 -22.15 -15.73 -7.83
C ILE A 190 -22.91 -16.24 -9.07
N ARG A 191 -24.20 -15.95 -9.12
CA ARG A 191 -25.08 -16.44 -10.20
C ARG A 191 -25.24 -15.45 -11.35
N ARG A 192 -24.98 -14.17 -11.11
CA ARG A 192 -25.14 -13.12 -12.12
C ARG A 192 -24.15 -13.34 -13.27
N ARG A 193 -24.68 -13.38 -14.48
CA ARG A 193 -23.84 -13.52 -15.69
C ARG A 193 -23.19 -12.19 -16.02
N GLU A 194 -21.88 -12.24 -16.25
CA GLU A 194 -21.13 -11.10 -16.72
C GLU A 194 -21.46 -10.83 -18.22
N PRO A 195 -21.70 -9.57 -18.61
CA PRO A 195 -21.84 -9.20 -20.02
C PRO A 195 -20.58 -9.58 -20.82
N ALA A 196 -20.76 -9.75 -22.13
CA ALA A 196 -19.60 -9.94 -23.01
C ALA A 196 -18.70 -8.69 -22.96
N PRO A 197 -17.37 -8.87 -23.03
CA PRO A 197 -16.45 -7.73 -23.09
C PRO A 197 -16.73 -6.86 -24.31
N GLU A 198 -16.77 -5.55 -24.13
CA GLU A 198 -16.86 -4.60 -25.24
C GLU A 198 -15.47 -4.29 -25.76
N THR A 199 -15.24 -4.51 -27.05
CA THR A 199 -13.97 -4.17 -27.71
C THR A 199 -13.93 -2.68 -28.03
N HIS A 200 -13.30 -1.88 -27.16
CA HIS A 200 -13.04 -0.47 -27.44
C HIS A 200 -11.72 -0.29 -28.21
N ALA A 201 -11.67 0.81 -29.01
CA ALA A 201 -10.46 1.18 -29.73
C ALA A 201 -9.27 1.39 -28.77
N ARG A 202 -8.08 0.96 -29.20
CA ARG A 202 -6.87 0.96 -28.38
C ARG A 202 -6.32 2.36 -28.18
N PRO A 203 -6.35 2.94 -26.98
CA PRO A 203 -5.50 4.08 -26.68
C PRO A 203 -4.02 3.61 -26.70
N ASN A 204 -3.14 4.47 -27.16
CA ASN A 204 -1.71 4.23 -27.03
C ASN A 204 -1.29 4.61 -25.61
N ILE A 205 -1.18 3.59 -24.73
CA ILE A 205 -0.91 3.75 -23.30
C ILE A 205 0.35 4.59 -23.05
N TRP A 206 1.39 4.37 -23.82
CA TRP A 206 2.63 5.15 -23.71
C TRP A 206 2.41 6.64 -24.01
N ARG A 207 1.59 6.93 -25.02
CA ARG A 207 1.24 8.30 -25.36
C ARG A 207 0.43 8.96 -24.25
N GLU A 208 -0.51 8.25 -23.65
CA GLU A 208 -1.32 8.76 -22.54
C GLU A 208 -0.48 9.03 -21.28
N ILE A 209 0.48 8.16 -20.96
CA ILE A 209 1.43 8.38 -19.85
C ILE A 209 2.31 9.59 -20.14
N LEU A 210 2.87 9.71 -21.34
CA LEU A 210 3.72 10.84 -21.70
C LEU A 210 2.95 12.16 -21.73
N GLU A 211 1.71 12.15 -22.21
CA GLU A 211 0.81 13.31 -22.15
C GLU A 211 0.52 13.70 -20.69
N GLY A 212 0.13 12.73 -19.85
CA GLY A 212 -0.09 12.95 -18.42
C GLY A 212 1.16 13.47 -17.72
N LEU A 213 2.32 12.89 -17.99
CA LEU A 213 3.60 13.34 -17.42
C LEU A 213 3.96 14.75 -17.88
N SER A 214 3.72 15.09 -19.14
CA SER A 214 3.97 16.45 -19.64
C SER A 214 3.13 17.51 -18.94
N ILE A 215 1.85 17.19 -18.66
CA ILE A 215 0.94 18.04 -17.88
C ILE A 215 1.47 18.24 -16.46
N VAL A 216 1.84 17.15 -15.79
CA VAL A 216 2.37 17.18 -14.42
C VAL A 216 3.66 18.01 -14.35
N MET A 217 4.58 17.82 -15.30
CA MET A 217 5.87 18.52 -15.31
C MET A 217 5.74 20.02 -15.56
N ARG A 218 4.74 20.42 -16.34
CA ARG A 218 4.48 21.85 -16.63
C ARG A 218 3.85 22.59 -15.45
N HIS A 219 3.05 21.89 -14.63
CA HIS A 219 2.34 22.51 -13.52
C HIS A 219 3.18 22.51 -12.24
N PRO A 220 3.54 23.66 -11.67
CA PRO A 220 4.50 23.73 -10.56
C PRO A 220 4.03 23.01 -9.29
N ILE A 221 2.72 23.03 -8.99
CA ILE A 221 2.14 22.31 -7.85
C ILE A 221 2.23 20.80 -8.08
N LEU A 222 1.82 20.31 -9.24
CA LEU A 222 1.80 18.87 -9.54
C LEU A 222 3.21 18.28 -9.59
N ARG A 223 4.16 19.03 -10.17
CA ARG A 223 5.57 18.64 -10.18
C ARG A 223 6.14 18.52 -8.78
N ALA A 224 5.82 19.46 -7.88
CA ALA A 224 6.27 19.42 -6.50
C ALA A 224 5.64 18.23 -5.75
N LEU A 225 4.34 17.95 -5.93
CA LEU A 225 3.68 16.80 -5.35
C LEU A 225 4.27 15.49 -5.85
N MET A 226 4.54 15.37 -7.14
CA MET A 226 5.18 14.19 -7.74
C MET A 226 6.57 13.96 -7.14
N ALA A 227 7.41 14.97 -7.11
CA ALA A 227 8.77 14.88 -6.57
C ALA A 227 8.75 14.50 -5.07
N THR A 228 7.84 15.12 -4.30
CA THR A 228 7.67 14.79 -2.87
C THR A 228 7.22 13.35 -2.68
N THR A 229 6.21 12.90 -3.41
CA THR A 229 5.69 11.54 -3.30
C THR A 229 6.76 10.51 -3.69
N ALA A 230 7.46 10.74 -4.80
CA ALA A 230 8.54 9.86 -5.25
C ALA A 230 9.69 9.80 -4.22
N THR A 231 10.11 10.95 -3.68
CA THR A 231 11.15 11.01 -2.65
C THR A 231 10.71 10.29 -1.38
N HIS A 232 9.46 10.51 -0.94
CA HIS A 232 8.89 9.83 0.23
C HIS A 232 8.81 8.31 0.02
N ARG A 233 8.32 7.85 -1.14
CA ARG A 233 8.25 6.42 -1.46
C ARG A 233 9.63 5.78 -1.53
N PHE A 234 10.60 6.47 -2.13
CA PHE A 234 11.98 5.99 -2.21
C PHE A 234 12.62 5.83 -0.82
N PHE A 235 12.67 6.88 -0.03
CA PHE A 235 13.30 6.84 1.29
C PHE A 235 12.46 6.14 2.36
N GLY A 236 11.14 6.17 2.24
CA GLY A 236 10.23 5.40 3.10
C GLY A 236 10.47 3.90 2.98
N ASN A 237 10.81 3.41 1.78
CA ASN A 237 11.16 2.01 1.59
C ASN A 237 12.54 1.63 2.15
N PHE A 238 13.42 2.57 2.47
CA PHE A 238 14.60 2.27 3.29
C PHE A 238 14.17 1.74 4.66
N ILE A 239 13.21 2.42 5.29
CA ILE A 239 12.65 2.02 6.58
C ILE A 239 11.83 0.74 6.44
N GLY A 240 10.90 0.69 5.48
CA GLY A 240 10.01 -0.44 5.27
C GLY A 240 10.75 -1.76 5.05
N THR A 241 11.82 -1.75 4.26
CA THR A 241 12.62 -2.93 3.95
C THR A 241 13.30 -3.52 5.19
N ILE A 242 13.81 -2.67 6.08
CA ILE A 242 14.55 -3.11 7.26
C ILE A 242 13.69 -3.20 8.51
N TYR A 243 12.43 -2.78 8.46
CA TYR A 243 11.53 -2.65 9.62
C TYR A 243 11.47 -3.94 10.45
N TRP A 244 11.10 -5.06 9.83
CA TRP A 244 11.05 -6.36 10.49
C TRP A 244 12.41 -6.82 10.99
N LEU A 245 13.44 -6.64 10.17
CA LEU A 245 14.81 -7.02 10.51
C LEU A 245 15.28 -6.27 11.76
N PHE A 246 15.13 -4.95 11.77
CA PHE A 246 15.57 -4.10 12.89
C PHE A 246 14.80 -4.39 14.18
N LEU A 247 13.47 -4.49 14.10
CA LEU A 247 12.64 -4.70 15.30
C LEU A 247 12.84 -6.10 15.90
N VAL A 248 12.96 -7.13 15.07
CA VAL A 248 13.11 -8.51 15.55
C VAL A 248 14.55 -8.84 15.95
N ARG A 249 15.55 -8.51 15.10
CA ARG A 249 16.94 -8.90 15.33
C ARG A 249 17.70 -7.94 16.24
N ASP A 250 17.58 -6.62 15.94
CA ASP A 250 18.41 -5.63 16.63
C ASP A 250 17.77 -5.24 17.97
N LEU A 251 16.43 -5.18 18.05
CA LEU A 251 15.69 -4.81 19.25
C LEU A 251 15.10 -6.00 20.01
N GLY A 252 15.16 -7.22 19.47
CA GLY A 252 14.68 -8.44 20.13
C GLY A 252 13.18 -8.49 20.38
N LEU A 253 12.37 -7.74 19.61
CA LEU A 253 10.92 -7.72 19.77
C LEU A 253 10.27 -8.97 19.17
N SER A 254 9.24 -9.49 19.83
CA SER A 254 8.49 -10.64 19.32
C SER A 254 7.69 -10.27 18.06
N PRO A 255 7.41 -11.24 17.17
CA PRO A 255 6.58 -11.03 15.98
C PRO A 255 5.22 -10.41 16.28
N ALA A 256 4.61 -10.79 17.42
CA ALA A 256 3.33 -10.22 17.85
C ALA A 256 3.45 -8.72 18.13
N ILE A 257 4.50 -8.28 18.83
CA ILE A 257 4.74 -6.86 19.12
C ILE A 257 4.95 -6.08 17.81
N VAL A 258 5.72 -6.63 16.87
CA VAL A 258 5.95 -5.99 15.56
C VAL A 258 4.64 -5.89 14.75
N GLY A 259 3.84 -6.95 14.71
CA GLY A 259 2.54 -6.94 14.04
C GLY A 259 1.56 -5.94 14.69
N ILE A 260 1.49 -5.92 16.02
CA ILE A 260 0.65 -4.97 16.77
C ILE A 260 1.11 -3.52 16.54
N SER A 261 2.42 -3.25 16.43
CA SER A 261 2.90 -1.89 16.15
C SER A 261 2.38 -1.36 14.82
N ILE A 262 2.35 -2.18 13.77
CA ILE A 262 1.76 -1.82 12.48
C ILE A 262 0.25 -1.58 12.62
N GLY A 263 -0.46 -2.43 13.37
CA GLY A 263 -1.89 -2.24 13.64
C GLY A 263 -2.20 -0.95 14.41
N VAL A 264 -1.34 -0.59 15.39
CA VAL A 264 -1.44 0.70 16.10
C VAL A 264 -1.29 1.87 15.13
N GLY A 265 -0.42 1.76 14.12
CA GLY A 265 -0.32 2.72 13.04
C GLY A 265 -1.63 2.89 12.28
N GLY A 266 -2.31 1.78 11.95
CA GLY A 266 -3.63 1.83 11.31
C GLY A 266 -4.67 2.60 12.15
N VAL A 267 -4.65 2.46 13.48
CA VAL A 267 -5.47 3.29 14.39
C VAL A 267 -5.05 4.77 14.27
N GLY A 268 -3.75 5.05 14.19
CA GLY A 268 -3.24 6.40 13.93
C GLY A 268 -3.77 6.99 12.63
N ALA A 269 -3.76 6.21 11.55
CA ALA A 269 -4.28 6.63 10.25
C ALA A 269 -5.78 6.99 10.30
N LEU A 270 -6.59 6.21 11.03
CA LEU A 270 -8.01 6.54 11.27
C LEU A 270 -8.17 7.86 12.02
N ILE A 271 -7.41 8.06 13.10
CA ILE A 271 -7.42 9.34 13.85
C ILE A 271 -7.02 10.50 12.93
N GLY A 272 -5.93 10.31 12.15
CA GLY A 272 -5.45 11.30 11.19
C GLY A 272 -6.52 11.70 10.18
N THR A 273 -7.26 10.72 9.65
CA THR A 273 -8.37 10.94 8.71
C THR A 273 -9.48 11.80 9.34
N LEU A 274 -9.86 11.51 10.58
CA LEU A 274 -10.92 12.24 11.29
C LEU A 274 -10.57 13.70 11.62
N ILE A 275 -9.28 13.99 11.81
CA ILE A 275 -8.82 15.34 12.18
C ILE A 275 -8.26 16.14 11.02
N ALA A 276 -8.00 15.50 9.85
CA ALA A 276 -7.36 16.10 8.68
C ALA A 276 -8.07 17.39 8.24
N GLU A 277 -9.39 17.35 8.07
CA GLU A 277 -10.18 18.52 7.67
C GLU A 277 -10.02 19.69 8.65
N ARG A 278 -10.16 19.42 9.95
CA ARG A 278 -10.06 20.46 10.99
C ARG A 278 -8.68 21.12 11.02
N LEU A 279 -7.62 20.34 10.86
CA LEU A 279 -6.25 20.84 10.80
C LEU A 279 -6.03 21.67 9.53
N THR A 280 -6.54 21.20 8.39
CA THR A 280 -6.42 21.90 7.11
C THR A 280 -7.17 23.24 7.12
N LEU A 281 -8.37 23.28 7.70
CA LEU A 281 -9.13 24.53 7.87
C LEU A 281 -8.44 25.51 8.82
N ARG A 282 -7.76 25.01 9.86
CA ARG A 282 -7.08 25.86 10.86
C ARG A 282 -5.74 26.41 10.38
N PHE A 283 -4.94 25.60 9.71
CA PHE A 283 -3.54 25.95 9.37
C PHE A 283 -3.33 26.25 7.87
N GLY A 284 -4.32 25.92 7.04
CA GLY A 284 -4.23 26.00 5.59
C GLY A 284 -3.63 24.74 4.97
N VAL A 285 -3.92 24.52 3.68
CA VAL A 285 -3.55 23.32 2.90
C VAL A 285 -2.02 23.13 2.87
N GLY A 286 -1.28 24.16 2.47
CA GLY A 286 0.18 24.06 2.31
C GLY A 286 0.90 23.75 3.61
N ARG A 287 0.53 24.41 4.72
CA ARG A 287 1.14 24.17 6.03
C ARG A 287 0.78 22.80 6.57
N SER A 288 -0.45 22.31 6.34
CA SER A 288 -0.89 20.98 6.77
C SER A 288 -0.10 19.89 6.04
N ILE A 289 0.10 20.01 4.72
CA ILE A 289 0.89 19.05 3.94
C ILE A 289 2.36 19.05 4.39
N ILE A 290 2.99 20.23 4.45
CA ILE A 290 4.42 20.35 4.80
C ILE A 290 4.65 19.94 6.25
N GLY A 291 3.82 20.44 7.18
CA GLY A 291 3.94 20.12 8.61
C GLY A 291 3.82 18.62 8.89
N SER A 292 2.86 17.96 8.26
CA SER A 292 2.70 16.51 8.39
C SER A 292 3.94 15.76 7.90
N LEU A 293 4.50 16.14 6.77
CA LEU A 293 5.68 15.49 6.20
C LEU A 293 6.95 15.71 7.03
N VAL A 294 7.05 16.84 7.74
CA VAL A 294 8.18 17.16 8.63
C VAL A 294 8.07 16.40 9.96
N VAL A 295 6.88 16.29 10.51
CA VAL A 295 6.66 15.64 11.82
C VAL A 295 6.98 14.15 11.78
N VAL A 296 6.58 13.43 10.74
CA VAL A 296 6.78 11.97 10.63
C VAL A 296 8.25 11.54 10.86
N PRO A 297 9.24 12.07 10.13
CA PRO A 297 10.63 11.64 10.30
C PRO A 297 11.27 12.15 11.60
N MET A 298 10.77 13.22 12.22
CA MET A 298 11.33 13.73 13.47
C MET A 298 11.25 12.70 14.61
N PHE A 299 10.19 11.89 14.64
CA PHE A 299 10.07 10.81 15.62
C PHE A 299 11.10 9.71 15.45
N SER A 300 11.74 9.58 14.29
CA SER A 300 12.89 8.68 14.09
C SER A 300 14.12 9.10 14.90
N GLY A 301 14.13 10.31 15.46
CA GLY A 301 15.20 10.78 16.33
C GLY A 301 15.41 9.92 17.59
N PHE A 302 14.39 9.13 18.02
CA PHE A 302 14.56 8.18 19.13
C PHE A 302 15.69 7.17 18.88
N LEU A 303 16.02 6.89 17.61
CA LEU A 303 17.11 6.01 17.22
C LEU A 303 18.50 6.57 17.60
N LEU A 304 18.62 7.84 17.92
CA LEU A 304 19.86 8.43 18.42
C LEU A 304 20.11 8.06 19.89
N LEU A 305 19.08 7.61 20.59
CA LEU A 305 19.16 7.17 21.99
C LEU A 305 19.68 5.72 22.08
N PRO A 306 20.25 5.28 23.21
CA PRO A 306 20.74 3.91 23.39
C PRO A 306 19.61 2.90 23.62
N ILE A 307 18.67 2.81 22.67
CA ILE A 307 17.43 2.02 22.77
C ILE A 307 17.67 0.52 22.97
N THR A 308 18.83 0.01 22.57
CA THR A 308 19.21 -1.40 22.76
C THR A 308 19.50 -1.76 24.22
N THR A 309 19.66 -0.75 25.09
CA THR A 309 19.85 -0.94 26.54
C THR A 309 18.55 -0.88 27.32
N TRP A 310 17.44 -0.52 26.67
CA TRP A 310 16.14 -0.39 27.32
C TRP A 310 15.43 -1.73 27.44
N SER A 311 14.49 -1.83 28.37
CA SER A 311 13.63 -3.02 28.45
C SER A 311 12.74 -3.15 27.22
N SER A 312 12.43 -4.37 26.81
CA SER A 312 11.58 -4.63 25.64
C SER A 312 10.22 -3.96 25.72
N SER A 313 9.65 -3.79 26.92
CA SER A 313 8.39 -3.10 27.12
C SER A 313 8.49 -1.59 26.84
N VAL A 314 9.59 -0.95 27.24
CA VAL A 314 9.84 0.47 26.96
C VAL A 314 10.06 0.68 25.47
N VAL A 315 10.88 -0.18 24.85
CA VAL A 315 11.10 -0.14 23.39
C VAL A 315 9.79 -0.31 22.63
N ALA A 316 8.98 -1.31 23.01
CA ALA A 316 7.66 -1.52 22.38
C ALA A 316 6.75 -0.28 22.52
N GLY A 317 6.69 0.32 23.72
CA GLY A 317 5.92 1.54 23.95
C GLY A 317 6.36 2.71 23.07
N VAL A 318 7.67 2.90 22.90
CA VAL A 318 8.22 3.94 22.00
C VAL A 318 7.87 3.65 20.55
N ILE A 319 8.02 2.40 20.08
CA ILE A 319 7.67 2.02 18.72
C ILE A 319 6.17 2.23 18.47
N PHE A 320 5.29 1.87 19.42
CA PHE A 320 3.85 2.12 19.31
C PHE A 320 3.53 3.61 19.21
N ALA A 321 4.17 4.44 20.03
CA ALA A 321 3.98 5.89 19.99
C ALA A 321 4.45 6.50 18.66
N VAL A 322 5.64 6.10 18.18
CA VAL A 322 6.19 6.55 16.90
C VAL A 322 5.29 6.14 15.73
N GLN A 323 4.81 4.90 15.74
CA GLN A 323 3.94 4.39 14.69
C GLN A 323 2.57 5.10 14.71
N LEU A 324 1.94 5.22 15.90
CA LEU A 324 0.68 5.92 16.05
C LEU A 324 0.75 7.36 15.52
N ILE A 325 1.73 8.12 16.00
CA ILE A 325 1.88 9.53 15.64
C ILE A 325 2.29 9.67 14.17
N GLY A 326 3.21 8.83 13.72
CA GLY A 326 3.67 8.82 12.33
C GLY A 326 2.50 8.63 11.35
N ASP A 327 1.63 7.65 11.61
CA ASP A 327 0.51 7.35 10.71
C ASP A 327 -0.65 8.35 10.83
N ILE A 328 -0.83 9.04 11.98
CA ILE A 328 -1.72 10.21 12.07
C ILE A 328 -1.30 11.27 11.03
N PHE A 329 -0.05 11.68 11.06
CA PHE A 329 0.44 12.73 10.17
C PHE A 329 0.59 12.26 8.72
N TRP A 330 0.94 10.99 8.50
CA TRP A 330 0.93 10.40 7.17
C TRP A 330 -0.45 10.44 6.52
N SER A 331 -1.49 10.10 7.26
CA SER A 331 -2.87 10.15 6.76
C SER A 331 -3.31 11.58 6.42
N ILE A 332 -2.97 12.56 7.27
CA ILE A 332 -3.24 13.98 7.00
C ILE A 332 -2.53 14.44 5.72
N PHE A 333 -1.25 14.08 5.54
CA PHE A 333 -0.49 14.36 4.32
C PHE A 333 -1.18 13.76 3.10
N PHE A 334 -1.50 12.48 3.15
CA PHE A 334 -2.04 11.72 2.01
C PHE A 334 -3.39 12.26 1.55
N ILE A 335 -4.32 12.53 2.49
CA ILE A 335 -5.64 13.09 2.17
C ILE A 335 -5.51 14.45 1.50
N ASN A 336 -4.69 15.34 2.06
CA ASN A 336 -4.50 16.67 1.50
C ASN A 336 -3.82 16.64 0.12
N VAL A 337 -2.88 15.73 -0.12
CA VAL A 337 -2.25 15.55 -1.43
C VAL A 337 -3.26 15.08 -2.47
N ILE A 338 -4.10 14.10 -2.14
CA ILE A 338 -5.15 13.62 -3.06
C ILE A 338 -6.15 14.74 -3.36
N SER A 339 -6.61 15.46 -2.33
CA SER A 339 -7.56 16.57 -2.49
C SER A 339 -6.99 17.68 -3.36
N LEU A 340 -5.71 18.03 -3.14
CA LEU A 340 -5.02 19.05 -3.93
C LEU A 340 -4.85 18.62 -5.40
N ARG A 341 -4.51 17.36 -5.66
CA ARG A 341 -4.47 16.81 -7.04
C ARG A 341 -5.82 16.96 -7.73
N GLN A 342 -6.92 16.58 -7.06
CA GLN A 342 -8.27 16.65 -7.59
C GLN A 342 -8.73 18.09 -7.83
N ALA A 343 -8.30 19.04 -7.01
CA ALA A 343 -8.64 20.45 -7.16
C ALA A 343 -7.85 21.14 -8.29
N VAL A 344 -6.59 20.73 -8.52
CA VAL A 344 -5.70 21.34 -9.53
C VAL A 344 -5.92 20.75 -10.92
N ILE A 345 -6.22 19.45 -11.02
CA ILE A 345 -6.30 18.75 -12.30
C ILE A 345 -7.76 18.82 -12.85
N PRO A 346 -7.99 19.36 -14.06
CA PRO A 346 -9.29 19.31 -14.70
C PRO A 346 -9.83 17.88 -14.84
N SER A 347 -11.16 17.72 -14.66
CA SER A 347 -11.81 16.40 -14.64
C SER A 347 -11.55 15.56 -15.90
N GLN A 348 -11.41 16.21 -17.08
CA GLN A 348 -11.18 15.55 -18.37
C GLN A 348 -9.82 14.83 -18.45
N ILE A 349 -8.82 15.29 -17.72
CA ILE A 349 -7.44 14.77 -17.75
C ILE A 349 -7.01 14.17 -16.40
N LEU A 350 -7.90 14.20 -15.39
CA LEU A 350 -7.59 13.75 -14.02
C LEU A 350 -7.07 12.31 -14.01
N GLY A 351 -7.67 11.40 -14.77
CA GLY A 351 -7.24 10.01 -14.83
C GLY A 351 -5.80 9.85 -15.35
N ARG A 352 -5.45 10.53 -16.46
CA ARG A 352 -4.12 10.43 -17.09
C ARG A 352 -3.03 11.05 -16.22
N ALA A 353 -3.31 12.24 -15.67
CA ALA A 353 -2.35 12.93 -14.81
C ALA A 353 -2.14 12.17 -13.48
N SER A 354 -3.20 11.65 -12.85
CA SER A 354 -3.09 10.82 -11.66
C SER A 354 -2.33 9.52 -11.90
N ALA A 355 -2.61 8.82 -13.01
CA ALA A 355 -1.86 7.62 -13.38
C ALA A 355 -0.35 7.89 -13.54
N SER A 356 0.03 9.04 -14.13
CA SER A 356 1.43 9.43 -14.26
C SER A 356 2.08 9.76 -12.92
N LEU A 357 1.35 10.46 -12.04
CA LEU A 357 1.81 10.75 -10.67
C LEU A 357 2.04 9.47 -9.86
N ASP A 358 1.09 8.54 -9.95
CA ASP A 358 1.15 7.28 -9.22
C ASP A 358 2.20 6.35 -9.80
N PHE A 359 2.40 6.32 -11.12
CA PHE A 359 3.45 5.55 -11.77
C PHE A 359 4.86 5.99 -11.29
N VAL A 360 5.13 7.29 -11.23
CA VAL A 360 6.41 7.79 -10.74
C VAL A 360 6.56 7.56 -9.24
N GLY A 361 5.49 7.80 -8.46
CA GLY A 361 5.48 7.59 -7.02
C GLY A 361 5.71 6.13 -6.63
N GLU A 362 4.86 5.23 -7.12
CA GLU A 362 4.97 3.80 -6.84
C GLU A 362 6.23 3.19 -7.44
N GLY A 363 6.71 3.72 -8.58
CA GLY A 363 7.96 3.30 -9.21
C GLY A 363 9.20 3.54 -8.38
N ALA A 364 9.18 4.55 -7.53
CA ALA A 364 10.29 4.84 -6.64
C ALA A 364 10.42 3.82 -5.49
N ALA A 365 9.31 3.16 -5.10
CA ALA A 365 9.27 2.25 -3.96
C ALA A 365 10.18 1.01 -4.12
N PRO A 366 10.10 0.21 -5.20
CA PRO A 366 10.98 -0.95 -5.40
C PRO A 366 12.47 -0.57 -5.48
N ILE A 367 12.76 0.57 -6.10
CA ILE A 367 14.14 1.08 -6.19
C ILE A 367 14.64 1.46 -4.80
N GLY A 368 13.79 2.13 -4.01
CA GLY A 368 14.08 2.48 -2.62
C GLY A 368 14.31 1.24 -1.75
N ALA A 369 13.49 0.20 -1.92
CA ALA A 369 13.66 -1.07 -1.20
C ALA A 369 15.02 -1.72 -1.48
N LEU A 370 15.40 -1.81 -2.77
CA LEU A 370 16.66 -2.40 -3.18
C LEU A 370 17.86 -1.59 -2.66
N VAL A 371 17.87 -0.27 -2.90
CA VAL A 371 18.95 0.62 -2.46
C VAL A 371 19.04 0.65 -0.93
N GLY A 372 17.89 0.73 -0.23
CA GLY A 372 17.82 0.71 1.22
C GLY A 372 18.40 -0.58 1.82
N GLY A 373 18.06 -1.73 1.23
CA GLY A 373 18.63 -3.03 1.64
C GLY A 373 20.13 -3.12 1.43
N MET A 374 20.65 -2.59 0.31
CA MET A 374 22.08 -2.53 0.05
C MET A 374 22.81 -1.60 1.03
N ILE A 375 22.26 -0.41 1.29
CA ILE A 375 22.82 0.53 2.25
C ILE A 375 22.81 -0.07 3.66
N ALA A 376 21.72 -0.75 4.04
CA ALA A 376 21.64 -1.39 5.36
C ALA A 376 22.69 -2.49 5.56
N THR A 377 23.14 -3.12 4.48
CA THR A 377 24.26 -4.09 4.55
C THR A 377 25.60 -3.39 4.86
N LEU A 378 25.78 -2.13 4.40
CA LEU A 378 27.00 -1.36 4.57
C LEU A 378 27.08 -0.64 5.92
N ILE A 379 26.01 0.04 6.33
CA ILE A 379 26.00 0.92 7.50
C ILE A 379 25.11 0.40 8.65
N GLY A 380 24.43 -0.73 8.46
CA GLY A 380 23.48 -1.30 9.43
C GLY A 380 22.09 -0.71 9.37
N ALA A 381 21.11 -1.44 9.94
CA ALA A 381 19.69 -1.11 9.86
C ALA A 381 19.37 0.24 10.55
N ARG A 382 19.93 0.49 11.72
CA ARG A 382 19.72 1.74 12.48
C ARG A 382 20.05 2.99 11.68
N TRP A 383 21.23 3.04 11.06
CA TRP A 383 21.67 4.19 10.28
C TRP A 383 20.93 4.33 8.96
N THR A 384 20.52 3.20 8.36
CA THR A 384 19.67 3.20 7.16
C THR A 384 18.30 3.77 7.45
N TRP A 385 17.72 3.45 8.62
CA TRP A 385 16.45 4.06 9.05
C TRP A 385 16.59 5.57 9.19
N LEU A 386 17.63 6.04 9.89
CA LEU A 386 17.89 7.49 10.03
C LEU A 386 18.10 8.17 8.68
N LEU A 387 18.84 7.54 7.77
CA LEU A 387 19.04 8.04 6.41
C LEU A 387 17.70 8.14 5.66
N GLY A 388 16.84 7.11 5.79
CA GLY A 388 15.48 7.12 5.27
C GLY A 388 14.66 8.30 5.82
N ALA A 389 14.70 8.51 7.14
CA ALA A 389 14.00 9.61 7.79
C ALA A 389 14.51 10.99 7.31
N VAL A 390 15.82 11.17 7.20
CA VAL A 390 16.41 12.40 6.65
C VAL A 390 16.01 12.60 5.20
N GLY A 391 15.99 11.54 4.39
CA GLY A 391 15.53 11.60 3.00
C GLY A 391 14.06 12.00 2.86
N ILE A 392 13.19 11.44 3.72
CA ILE A 392 11.77 11.85 3.78
C ILE A 392 11.67 13.34 4.15
N LEU A 393 12.43 13.77 5.16
CA LEU A 393 12.48 15.19 5.55
C LEU A 393 12.97 16.08 4.40
N ALA A 394 13.99 15.66 3.68
CA ALA A 394 14.48 16.38 2.50
C ALA A 394 13.40 16.46 1.40
N GLY A 395 12.52 15.46 1.29
CA GLY A 395 11.36 15.50 0.39
C GLY A 395 10.41 16.67 0.65
N SER A 396 10.34 17.19 1.88
CA SER A 396 9.54 18.39 2.19
C SER A 396 10.06 19.66 1.48
N LEU A 397 11.33 19.70 1.10
CA LEU A 397 11.93 20.84 0.41
C LEU A 397 11.25 21.11 -0.94
N TRP A 398 10.82 20.04 -1.65
CA TRP A 398 10.06 20.20 -2.89
C TRP A 398 8.80 21.04 -2.72
N LEU A 399 8.12 20.89 -1.57
CA LEU A 399 6.90 21.63 -1.25
C LEU A 399 7.23 23.03 -0.69
N ILE A 400 8.25 23.15 0.15
CA ILE A 400 8.68 24.42 0.75
C ILE A 400 9.10 25.41 -0.35
N PHE A 401 9.79 24.94 -1.39
CA PHE A 401 10.23 25.78 -2.51
C PHE A 401 9.22 25.84 -3.67
N SER A 402 7.99 25.37 -3.46
CA SER A 402 6.92 25.42 -4.44
C SER A 402 5.81 26.40 -4.04
N PRO A 403 4.88 26.72 -4.96
CA PRO A 403 3.69 27.50 -4.63
C PRO A 403 2.80 26.85 -3.54
N VAL A 404 2.90 25.53 -3.33
CA VAL A 404 2.10 24.79 -2.33
C VAL A 404 2.20 25.40 -0.93
N ARG A 405 3.35 25.93 -0.52
CA ARG A 405 3.54 26.56 0.80
C ARG A 405 2.59 27.72 1.10
N ARG A 406 2.08 28.39 0.05
CA ARG A 406 1.23 29.58 0.15
C ARG A 406 -0.25 29.27 0.11
N LEU A 407 -0.63 28.01 -0.20
CA LEU A 407 -2.03 27.60 -0.32
C LEU A 407 -2.69 27.55 1.05
N HIS A 408 -3.79 28.30 1.19
CA HIS A 408 -4.65 28.30 2.37
C HIS A 408 -5.88 27.44 2.16
N SER A 409 -6.40 27.41 0.93
CA SER A 409 -7.62 26.68 0.56
C SER A 409 -7.47 25.96 -0.78
N TYR A 410 -8.49 25.17 -1.14
CA TYR A 410 -8.58 24.52 -2.45
C TYR A 410 -9.32 25.39 -3.49
N GLN A 411 -9.42 26.71 -3.29
CA GLN A 411 -10.15 27.58 -4.19
C GLN A 411 -9.40 27.78 -5.52
N PRO A 412 -10.10 27.81 -6.66
CA PRO A 412 -9.48 27.98 -7.98
C PRO A 412 -8.60 29.23 -8.09
N SER A 413 -8.97 30.32 -7.40
CA SER A 413 -8.19 31.56 -7.35
C SER A 413 -6.79 31.43 -6.74
N GLU A 414 -6.57 30.44 -5.85
CA GLU A 414 -5.26 30.15 -5.27
C GLU A 414 -4.49 29.10 -6.08
N LEU A 415 -5.19 28.30 -6.90
CA LEU A 415 -4.63 27.17 -7.62
C LEU A 415 -4.14 27.51 -9.03
N SER A 416 -4.53 28.67 -9.55
CA SER A 416 -4.12 29.19 -10.87
C SER A 416 -3.29 30.46 -10.73
N PRO A 417 -2.03 30.40 -10.28
CA PRO A 417 -1.15 31.52 -10.51
C PRO A 417 -0.73 31.47 -11.99
N ASP A 418 -1.24 32.40 -12.78
CA ASP A 418 -0.80 32.72 -14.15
C ASP A 418 -1.02 31.62 -15.21
N LEU A 419 -2.27 31.39 -15.59
CA LEU A 419 -2.65 30.79 -16.88
C LEU A 419 -3.37 31.82 -17.77
N ASP A 420 -2.98 33.10 -17.67
CA ASP A 420 -3.27 34.13 -18.66
C ASP A 420 -2.15 34.23 -19.69
#